data_0e57132d279f0c75f7ef0d65d80263c4
#
_entry.id   0e57132d279f0c75f7ef0d65d80263c4
#
_cell.length_a   1.000
_cell.length_b   1.000
_cell.length_c   1.000
_cell.angle_alpha   90.00
_cell.angle_beta   90.00
_cell.angle_gamma   90.00
#
_symmetry.space_group_name_H-M   'P 1'
#
loop_
_entity.id
_entity.type
_entity.pdbx_description
1 polymer ?
#
loop_
_entity_poly.entity_id
_entity_poly.type
_entity_poly.pdbx_seq_one_letter_code
_entity_poly.pdbx_strand_id
1 'polypeptide(L)'
;MKRVIILSLLCLVFCSCASVRYSDSLESSDLAKRLTGGISEFGDYIEYDDEDINGLLGISVDGRDVCVIYSKDADDQGEIGIIRAASEADAKEVLHKAQEYLEQMRVERRSFVENYLPRELSKLSSAEARRFGTYVIYTVLESEKSTLVFDKIEDTLKAQ
;
A
#
# COMPACT_ATOMS: atom_id res chain seq x y z
N MET A 1 -32.63 12.64 60.68
CA MET A 1 -32.66 12.80 59.21
C MET A 1 -31.23 12.56 58.67
N LYS A 2 -30.97 11.37 58.17
CA LYS A 2 -29.63 10.98 57.65
C LYS A 2 -29.61 11.28 56.18
N ARG A 3 -28.74 12.24 55.76
CA ARG A 3 -28.50 12.53 54.35
C ARG A 3 -27.53 11.48 53.79
N VAL A 4 -28.05 10.63 52.94
CA VAL A 4 -27.23 9.67 52.16
C VAL A 4 -26.68 10.44 50.96
N ILE A 5 -25.37 10.71 50.96
CA ILE A 5 -24.68 11.25 49.83
C ILE A 5 -24.32 10.05 48.94
N ILE A 6 -25.04 9.92 47.83
CA ILE A 6 -24.70 8.94 46.80
C ILE A 6 -23.60 9.59 45.95
N LEU A 7 -22.37 9.14 46.19
CA LEU A 7 -21.20 9.52 45.38
C LEU A 7 -21.25 8.66 44.09
N SER A 8 -21.82 9.25 43.03
CA SER A 8 -21.82 8.63 41.71
C SER A 8 -20.40 8.65 41.16
N LEU A 9 -19.70 7.53 41.23
CA LEU A 9 -18.38 7.32 40.66
C LEU A 9 -18.57 7.15 39.15
N LEU A 10 -18.45 8.26 38.41
CA LEU A 10 -18.46 8.30 36.94
C LEU A 10 -17.15 7.67 36.45
N CYS A 11 -17.13 6.36 36.22
CA CYS A 11 -16.06 5.67 35.54
C CYS A 11 -16.02 6.15 34.08
N LEU A 12 -15.20 7.15 33.81
CA LEU A 12 -14.78 7.50 32.44
C LEU A 12 -13.92 6.34 31.94
N VAL A 13 -14.54 5.41 31.25
CA VAL A 13 -13.85 4.41 30.45
C VAL A 13 -13.25 5.18 29.27
N PHE A 14 -12.01 5.61 29.43
CA PHE A 14 -11.21 6.03 28.30
C PHE A 14 -10.98 4.79 27.42
N CYS A 15 -11.83 4.60 26.46
CA CYS A 15 -11.56 3.68 25.36
C CYS A 15 -10.36 4.27 24.60
N SER A 16 -9.15 4.01 25.09
CA SER A 16 -7.92 4.27 24.38
C SER A 16 -7.95 3.35 23.17
N CYS A 17 -8.44 3.84 22.04
CA CYS A 17 -8.11 3.26 20.77
C CYS A 17 -6.60 3.36 20.64
N ALA A 18 -5.89 2.30 21.02
CA ALA A 18 -4.47 2.19 20.76
C ALA A 18 -4.31 2.20 19.24
N SER A 19 -4.02 3.35 18.68
CA SER A 19 -3.67 3.46 17.26
C SER A 19 -2.40 2.63 17.06
N VAL A 20 -2.47 1.65 16.17
CA VAL A 20 -1.29 0.89 15.80
C VAL A 20 -0.26 1.89 15.27
N ARG A 21 0.93 1.88 15.89
CA ARG A 21 2.05 2.69 15.42
C ARG A 21 2.87 1.86 14.46
N TYR A 22 3.18 2.44 13.33
CA TYR A 22 4.07 1.87 12.34
C TYR A 22 5.39 2.64 12.36
N SER A 23 6.51 1.93 12.22
CA SER A 23 7.81 2.54 12.01
C SER A 23 7.87 3.21 10.65
N ASP A 24 8.61 4.29 10.53
CA ASP A 24 8.88 5.03 9.29
C ASP A 24 10.38 5.03 8.90
N SER A 25 11.15 4.10 9.50
CA SER A 25 12.61 4.08 9.41
C SER A 25 13.18 3.33 8.20
N LEU A 26 12.36 2.50 7.52
CA LEU A 26 12.83 1.70 6.39
C LEU A 26 12.70 2.47 5.07
N GLU A 27 13.68 2.30 4.20
CA GLU A 27 13.58 2.81 2.83
C GLU A 27 12.63 1.95 1.99
N SER A 28 11.91 2.60 1.06
CA SER A 28 10.94 1.93 0.20
C SER A 28 11.56 0.83 -0.64
N SER A 29 12.78 1.05 -1.13
CA SER A 29 13.56 0.05 -1.87
C SER A 29 13.94 -1.18 -1.02
N ASP A 30 14.23 -0.98 0.26
CA ASP A 30 14.54 -2.09 1.17
C ASP A 30 13.29 -2.89 1.53
N LEU A 31 12.15 -2.22 1.69
CA LEU A 31 10.86 -2.90 1.81
C LEU A 31 10.55 -3.71 0.56
N ALA A 32 10.73 -3.15 -0.65
CA ALA A 32 10.53 -3.86 -1.91
C ALA A 32 11.34 -5.15 -1.97
N LYS A 33 12.65 -5.11 -1.67
CA LYS A 33 13.51 -6.29 -1.64
C LYS A 33 13.02 -7.37 -0.66
N ARG A 34 12.54 -6.95 0.51
CA ARG A 34 12.00 -7.89 1.52
C ARG A 34 10.70 -8.53 1.07
N LEU A 35 9.84 -7.79 0.37
CA LEU A 35 8.54 -8.27 -0.09
C LEU A 35 8.66 -9.23 -1.25
N THR A 36 9.50 -8.90 -2.22
CA THR A 36 9.67 -9.68 -3.45
C THR A 36 10.35 -11.02 -3.22
N GLY A 37 11.12 -11.17 -2.13
CA GLY A 37 11.75 -12.43 -1.75
C GLY A 37 10.73 -13.53 -1.41
N GLY A 38 10.15 -14.17 -2.42
CA GLY A 38 9.15 -15.23 -2.27
C GLY A 38 7.93 -15.07 -3.18
N ILE A 39 7.88 -14.00 -3.97
CA ILE A 39 6.86 -13.77 -4.99
C ILE A 39 7.53 -14.04 -6.35
N SER A 40 7.10 -15.09 -7.04
CA SER A 40 7.75 -15.57 -8.27
C SER A 40 7.79 -14.56 -9.39
N GLU A 41 6.78 -13.71 -9.49
CA GLU A 41 6.66 -12.64 -10.48
C GLU A 41 7.78 -11.58 -10.37
N PHE A 42 8.34 -11.41 -9.18
CA PHE A 42 9.39 -10.44 -8.88
C PHE A 42 10.77 -11.09 -8.65
N GLY A 43 10.99 -12.30 -9.14
CA GLY A 43 12.33 -12.92 -9.16
C GLY A 43 13.32 -12.09 -10.00
N ASP A 44 12.81 -11.44 -11.03
CA ASP A 44 13.50 -10.45 -11.87
C ASP A 44 12.49 -9.36 -12.20
N TYR A 45 12.69 -8.16 -11.67
CA TYR A 45 11.77 -7.02 -11.80
C TYR A 45 12.51 -5.80 -12.37
N ILE A 46 11.73 -4.83 -12.85
CA ILE A 46 12.21 -3.52 -13.27
C ILE A 46 11.65 -2.50 -12.29
N GLU A 47 12.45 -1.51 -11.92
CA GLU A 47 12.03 -0.36 -11.12
C GLU A 47 11.74 0.82 -12.04
N TYR A 48 10.63 1.51 -11.81
CA TYR A 48 10.31 2.76 -12.51
C TYR A 48 11.24 3.88 -12.06
N ASP A 49 11.63 4.75 -12.98
CA ASP A 49 12.32 5.98 -12.63
C ASP A 49 11.34 7.08 -12.15
N ASP A 50 11.88 8.19 -11.65
CA ASP A 50 11.11 9.28 -11.08
C ASP A 50 10.18 9.96 -12.11
N GLU A 51 10.56 10.00 -13.38
CA GLU A 51 9.76 10.59 -14.46
C GLU A 51 8.54 9.70 -14.75
N ASP A 52 8.75 8.40 -14.81
CA ASP A 52 7.68 7.41 -14.96
C ASP A 52 6.71 7.45 -13.78
N ILE A 53 7.22 7.50 -12.54
CA ILE A 53 6.40 7.58 -11.32
C ILE A 53 5.51 8.83 -11.35
N ASN A 54 6.09 9.99 -11.66
CA ASN A 54 5.32 11.24 -11.79
C ASN A 54 4.26 11.18 -12.89
N GLY A 55 4.61 10.60 -14.04
CA GLY A 55 3.71 10.48 -15.17
C GLY A 55 2.55 9.51 -14.95
N LEU A 56 2.82 8.36 -14.32
CA LEU A 56 1.83 7.29 -14.12
C LEU A 56 0.95 7.54 -12.91
N LEU A 57 1.53 7.86 -11.76
CA LEU A 57 0.78 8.00 -10.52
C LEU A 57 0.33 9.42 -10.23
N GLY A 58 0.87 10.42 -10.94
CA GLY A 58 0.63 11.83 -10.63
C GLY A 58 1.11 12.21 -9.21
N ILE A 59 2.12 11.50 -8.70
CA ILE A 59 2.71 11.68 -7.37
C ILE A 59 4.12 12.24 -7.57
N SER A 60 4.37 13.46 -7.08
CA SER A 60 5.74 13.98 -7.06
C SER A 60 6.60 13.15 -6.11
N VAL A 61 7.80 12.81 -6.54
CA VAL A 61 8.80 12.14 -5.70
C VAL A 61 9.53 13.10 -4.75
N ASP A 62 9.36 14.42 -4.93
CA ASP A 62 10.00 15.44 -4.09
C ASP A 62 9.61 15.30 -2.62
N GLY A 63 10.60 15.06 -1.76
CA GLY A 63 10.41 14.91 -0.32
C GLY A 63 9.73 13.59 0.11
N ARG A 64 9.58 12.64 -0.82
CA ARG A 64 9.07 11.28 -0.59
C ARG A 64 10.12 10.25 -0.97
N ASP A 65 10.06 9.10 -0.34
CA ASP A 65 10.88 7.95 -0.69
C ASP A 65 9.98 6.94 -1.41
N VAL A 66 10.23 6.72 -2.69
CA VAL A 66 9.34 5.98 -3.59
C VAL A 66 10.10 4.85 -4.26
N CYS A 67 9.50 3.69 -4.32
CA CYS A 67 9.98 2.54 -5.08
C CYS A 67 8.76 1.87 -5.73
N VAL A 68 8.72 1.87 -7.04
CA VAL A 68 7.69 1.16 -7.82
C VAL A 68 8.38 0.14 -8.70
N ILE A 69 7.98 -1.11 -8.55
CA ILE A 69 8.52 -2.24 -9.28
C ILE A 69 7.43 -2.96 -10.05
N TYR A 70 7.77 -3.45 -11.22
CA TYR A 70 6.89 -4.25 -12.06
C TYR A 70 7.60 -5.49 -12.60
N SER A 71 6.81 -6.50 -12.98
CA SER A 71 7.33 -7.72 -13.59
C SER A 71 8.10 -7.40 -14.87
N LYS A 72 9.24 -8.02 -15.05
CA LYS A 72 10.01 -7.94 -16.30
C LYS A 72 9.37 -8.70 -17.46
N ASP A 73 8.48 -9.64 -17.16
CA ASP A 73 7.72 -10.35 -18.17
C ASP A 73 6.65 -9.43 -18.75
N ALA A 74 6.72 -9.17 -20.05
CA ALA A 74 5.77 -8.29 -20.74
C ALA A 74 4.32 -8.81 -20.73
N ASP A 75 4.14 -10.11 -20.52
CA ASP A 75 2.82 -10.73 -20.43
C ASP A 75 2.27 -10.75 -18.99
N ASP A 76 3.05 -10.28 -18.02
CA ASP A 76 2.68 -10.21 -16.60
C ASP A 76 2.36 -8.76 -16.21
N GLN A 77 1.16 -8.51 -15.68
CA GLN A 77 0.71 -7.19 -15.23
C GLN A 77 1.08 -6.89 -13.77
N GLY A 78 1.92 -7.71 -13.15
CA GLY A 78 2.30 -7.57 -11.74
C GLY A 78 3.05 -6.28 -11.45
N GLU A 79 2.58 -5.51 -10.44
CA GLU A 79 3.19 -4.25 -10.01
C GLU A 79 3.04 -4.08 -8.50
N ILE A 80 4.06 -3.53 -7.85
CA ILE A 80 4.03 -3.12 -6.44
C ILE A 80 4.61 -1.72 -6.34
N GLY A 81 3.86 -0.80 -5.75
CA GLY A 81 4.35 0.52 -5.38
C GLY A 81 4.45 0.68 -3.86
N ILE A 82 5.56 1.23 -3.40
CA ILE A 82 5.85 1.53 -2.01
C ILE A 82 6.24 2.99 -1.93
N ILE A 83 5.45 3.78 -1.25
CA ILE A 83 5.64 5.20 -1.12
C ILE A 83 5.68 5.57 0.37
N ARG A 84 6.82 6.04 0.87
CA ARG A 84 6.93 6.65 2.18
C ARG A 84 6.73 8.15 2.04
N ALA A 85 5.58 8.62 2.47
CA ALA A 85 5.18 10.01 2.44
C ALA A 85 5.90 10.84 3.53
N ALA A 86 5.96 12.15 3.36
CA ALA A 86 6.60 13.06 4.29
C ALA A 86 5.87 13.17 5.65
N SER A 87 4.59 12.81 5.70
CA SER A 87 3.75 12.83 6.90
C SER A 87 2.52 11.94 6.75
N GLU A 88 1.80 11.66 7.84
CA GLU A 88 0.51 10.96 7.76
C GLU A 88 -0.57 11.72 6.96
N ALA A 89 -0.51 13.05 6.95
CA ALA A 89 -1.42 13.85 6.15
C ALA A 89 -1.11 13.70 4.66
N ASP A 90 0.17 13.75 4.30
CA ASP A 90 0.68 13.49 2.96
C ASP A 90 0.35 12.05 2.51
N ALA A 91 0.50 11.07 3.40
CA ALA A 91 0.17 9.68 3.10
C ALA A 91 -1.31 9.45 2.75
N LYS A 92 -2.24 10.28 3.25
CA LYS A 92 -3.65 10.22 2.84
C LYS A 92 -3.85 10.72 1.42
N GLU A 93 -3.13 11.77 1.03
CA GLU A 93 -3.16 12.28 -0.34
C GLU A 93 -2.55 11.27 -1.31
N VAL A 94 -1.38 10.71 -0.96
CA VAL A 94 -0.72 9.65 -1.73
C VAL A 94 -1.62 8.42 -1.88
N LEU A 95 -2.31 7.99 -0.81
CA LEU A 95 -3.27 6.89 -0.89
C LEU A 95 -4.38 7.17 -1.92
N HIS A 96 -4.93 8.38 -1.89
CA HIS A 96 -5.97 8.76 -2.84
C HIS A 96 -5.45 8.72 -4.28
N LYS A 97 -4.25 9.25 -4.53
CA LYS A 97 -3.60 9.19 -5.84
C LYS A 97 -3.32 7.77 -6.31
N ALA A 98 -2.84 6.91 -5.43
CA ALA A 98 -2.63 5.50 -5.75
C ALA A 98 -3.97 4.79 -6.10
N GLN A 99 -5.05 5.11 -5.40
CA GLN A 99 -6.38 4.56 -5.71
C GLN A 99 -6.91 5.07 -7.06
N GLU A 100 -6.72 6.35 -7.38
CA GLU A 100 -7.08 6.93 -8.68
C GLU A 100 -6.28 6.23 -9.81
N TYR A 101 -4.98 6.04 -9.63
CA TYR A 101 -4.14 5.33 -10.58
C TYR A 101 -4.61 3.90 -10.85
N LEU A 102 -4.90 3.14 -9.80
CA LEU A 102 -5.40 1.78 -9.93
C LEU A 102 -6.75 1.71 -10.63
N GLU A 103 -7.65 2.67 -10.38
CA GLU A 103 -8.94 2.73 -11.04
C GLU A 103 -8.79 3.09 -12.53
N GLN A 104 -7.94 4.07 -12.84
CA GLN A 104 -7.62 4.41 -14.23
C GLN A 104 -7.02 3.21 -14.97
N MET A 105 -6.07 2.52 -14.35
CA MET A 105 -5.45 1.30 -14.90
C MET A 105 -6.50 0.23 -15.21
N ARG A 106 -7.45 -0.01 -14.31
CA ARG A 106 -8.54 -0.96 -14.54
C ARG A 106 -9.38 -0.60 -15.77
N VAL A 107 -9.72 0.68 -15.91
CA VAL A 107 -10.54 1.15 -17.04
C VAL A 107 -9.76 1.05 -18.36
N GLU A 108 -8.52 1.53 -18.39
CA GLU A 108 -7.73 1.64 -19.62
C GLU A 108 -7.22 0.29 -20.11
N ARG A 109 -6.74 -0.57 -19.20
CA ARG A 109 -6.12 -1.85 -19.57
C ARG A 109 -7.12 -2.99 -19.69
N ARG A 110 -8.35 -2.85 -19.18
CA ARG A 110 -9.31 -3.95 -19.13
C ARG A 110 -9.53 -4.62 -20.48
N SER A 111 -9.87 -3.85 -21.51
CA SER A 111 -10.16 -4.40 -22.83
C SER A 111 -8.96 -5.12 -23.44
N PHE A 112 -7.76 -4.59 -23.25
CA PHE A 112 -6.54 -5.25 -23.71
C PHE A 112 -6.30 -6.56 -22.95
N VAL A 113 -6.39 -6.53 -21.63
CA VAL A 113 -6.13 -7.71 -20.78
C VAL A 113 -7.18 -8.80 -21.04
N GLU A 114 -8.46 -8.46 -21.15
CA GLU A 114 -9.53 -9.42 -21.48
C GLU A 114 -9.29 -10.14 -22.82
N ASN A 115 -8.76 -9.45 -23.81
CA ASN A 115 -8.58 -10.02 -25.16
C ASN A 115 -7.24 -10.73 -25.36
N TYR A 116 -6.17 -10.25 -24.75
CA TYR A 116 -4.82 -10.72 -25.03
C TYR A 116 -4.14 -11.43 -23.86
N LEU A 117 -4.49 -11.07 -22.61
CA LEU A 117 -3.89 -11.60 -21.39
C LEU A 117 -4.96 -12.03 -20.36
N PRO A 118 -5.94 -12.86 -20.72
CA PRO A 118 -7.11 -13.12 -19.87
C PRO A 118 -6.78 -13.69 -18.50
N ARG A 119 -5.61 -14.30 -18.33
CA ARG A 119 -5.13 -14.80 -17.03
C ARG A 119 -4.73 -13.68 -16.07
N GLU A 120 -4.37 -12.52 -16.60
CA GLU A 120 -3.94 -11.35 -15.81
C GLU A 120 -5.13 -10.50 -15.31
N LEU A 121 -6.35 -10.80 -15.78
CA LEU A 121 -7.55 -10.04 -15.39
C LEU A 121 -7.82 -10.10 -13.88
N SER A 122 -7.46 -11.20 -13.23
CA SER A 122 -7.58 -11.34 -11.78
C SER A 122 -6.69 -10.35 -11.04
N LYS A 123 -5.43 -10.13 -11.47
CA LYS A 123 -4.51 -9.16 -10.88
C LYS A 123 -5.06 -7.74 -11.00
N LEU A 124 -5.52 -7.38 -12.20
CA LEU A 124 -6.10 -6.06 -12.45
C LEU A 124 -7.35 -5.81 -11.59
N SER A 125 -8.19 -6.83 -11.44
CA SER A 125 -9.43 -6.74 -10.66
C SER A 125 -9.17 -6.67 -9.15
N SER A 126 -8.12 -7.33 -8.64
CA SER A 126 -7.74 -7.38 -7.24
C SER A 126 -6.77 -6.26 -6.83
N ALA A 127 -6.37 -5.40 -7.78
CA ALA A 127 -5.44 -4.31 -7.48
C ALA A 127 -5.99 -3.41 -6.36
N GLU A 128 -5.19 -3.16 -5.34
CA GLU A 128 -5.62 -2.35 -4.19
C GLU A 128 -4.46 -1.56 -3.58
N ALA A 129 -4.80 -0.49 -2.84
CA ALA A 129 -3.84 0.34 -2.11
C ALA A 129 -4.23 0.43 -0.65
N ARG A 130 -3.24 0.33 0.26
CA ARG A 130 -3.41 0.45 1.71
C ARG A 130 -2.38 1.38 2.32
N ARG A 131 -2.71 1.97 3.47
CA ARG A 131 -1.84 2.86 4.23
C ARG A 131 -1.43 2.25 5.56
N PHE A 132 -0.13 2.34 5.87
CA PHE A 132 0.50 1.89 7.11
C PHE A 132 1.34 3.05 7.68
N GLY A 133 0.75 3.87 8.55
CA GLY A 133 1.39 5.08 9.03
C GLY A 133 1.66 6.08 7.91
N THR A 134 2.93 6.37 7.64
CA THR A 134 3.40 7.21 6.53
C THR A 134 3.59 6.44 5.23
N TYR A 135 3.59 5.10 5.25
CA TYR A 135 3.69 4.32 4.03
C TYR A 135 2.34 4.13 3.35
N VAL A 136 2.36 4.25 2.04
CA VAL A 136 1.29 3.80 1.14
C VAL A 136 1.84 2.71 0.25
N ILE A 137 1.18 1.58 0.25
CA ILE A 137 1.54 0.44 -0.57
C ILE A 137 0.36 0.11 -1.48
N TYR A 138 0.64 -0.07 -2.75
CA TYR A 138 -0.34 -0.64 -3.67
C TYR A 138 0.20 -1.87 -4.37
N THR A 139 -0.69 -2.74 -4.79
CA THR A 139 -0.36 -3.98 -5.48
C THR A 139 -1.29 -4.19 -6.67
N VAL A 140 -0.71 -4.68 -7.77
CA VAL A 140 -1.43 -5.26 -8.91
C VAL A 140 -1.04 -6.72 -8.96
N LEU A 141 -1.66 -7.52 -8.11
CA LEU A 141 -1.38 -8.95 -7.91
C LEU A 141 -2.69 -9.72 -7.75
N GLU A 142 -2.61 -11.04 -7.83
CA GLU A 142 -3.72 -11.89 -7.39
C GLU A 142 -4.04 -11.66 -5.91
N SER A 143 -5.31 -11.76 -5.54
CA SER A 143 -5.80 -11.43 -4.19
C SER A 143 -5.01 -12.10 -3.06
N GLU A 144 -4.65 -13.37 -3.21
CA GLU A 144 -3.87 -14.10 -2.20
C GLU A 144 -2.47 -13.51 -2.03
N LYS A 145 -1.81 -13.15 -3.14
CA LYS A 145 -0.47 -12.55 -3.12
C LYS A 145 -0.49 -11.13 -2.58
N SER A 146 -1.52 -10.33 -2.95
CA SER A 146 -1.74 -9.01 -2.36
C SER A 146 -1.88 -9.09 -0.84
N THR A 147 -2.68 -10.02 -0.35
CA THR A 147 -2.84 -10.26 1.09
C THR A 147 -1.51 -10.58 1.77
N LEU A 148 -0.73 -11.50 1.20
CA LEU A 148 0.60 -11.84 1.73
C LEU A 148 1.55 -10.63 1.77
N VAL A 149 1.51 -9.76 0.76
CA VAL A 149 2.31 -8.53 0.74
C VAL A 149 1.90 -7.60 1.88
N PHE A 150 0.60 -7.35 2.04
CA PHE A 150 0.12 -6.45 3.08
C PHE A 150 0.36 -6.98 4.49
N ASP A 151 0.16 -8.27 4.74
CA ASP A 151 0.44 -8.91 6.03
C ASP A 151 1.94 -8.81 6.36
N LYS A 152 2.81 -9.10 5.40
CA LYS A 152 4.26 -9.02 5.58
C LYS A 152 4.74 -7.58 5.85
N ILE A 153 4.12 -6.58 5.20
CA ILE A 153 4.38 -5.16 5.48
C ILE A 153 3.94 -4.81 6.89
N GLU A 154 2.72 -5.17 7.24
CA GLU A 154 2.16 -4.87 8.55
C GLU A 154 3.03 -5.43 9.67
N ASP A 155 3.45 -6.69 9.55
CA ASP A 155 4.36 -7.34 10.48
C ASP A 155 5.73 -6.66 10.52
N THR A 156 6.28 -6.30 9.35
CA THR A 156 7.59 -5.64 9.25
C THR A 156 7.58 -4.26 9.91
N LEU A 157 6.53 -3.49 9.73
CA LEU A 157 6.43 -2.12 10.25
C LEU A 157 5.98 -2.06 11.70
N LYS A 158 5.22 -3.05 12.21
CA LYS A 158 4.82 -3.14 13.62
C LYS A 158 5.91 -3.66 14.55
N ALA A 159 6.84 -4.44 14.04
CA ALA A 159 7.85 -5.15 14.83
C ALA A 159 9.05 -4.28 15.28
N GLN A 160 8.96 -2.95 15.18
CA GLN A 160 10.03 -2.03 15.54
C GLN A 160 9.59 -1.12 16.73
#